data_b2a3fceb7d8a415e9da653a682855ad4
#
_entry.id   b2a3fceb7d8a415e9da653a682855ad4
#
_cell.length_a   1.000
_cell.length_b   1.000
_cell.length_c   1.000
_cell.angle_alpha   90.00
_cell.angle_beta   90.00
_cell.angle_gamma   90.00
#
_symmetry.space_group_name_H-M   'P 1'
#
loop_
_entity.id
_entity.type
_entity.pdbx_description
1 polymer ?
#
loop_
_entity_poly.entity_id
_entity_poly.type
_entity_poly.pdbx_seq_one_letter_code
_entity_poly.pdbx_strand_id
1 'polypeptide(L)'
;MPQIIRGKKLKKLKRSEETFDYKEGQRRPRKFRTRKYDRYKKIRLFSYAAVILMATFTLAAIMAVHHYWIYPGRVERDSISSPGRGSDFIVLSWDETQNTDVYKVWVKERDMSPKTDEPVDDGLDEEGKAGKSREVEIDDTWMSLETNVPEITVEGLKENTSYSFIVRADNANREGIPTGVRNFRTKKPQSIDVIKTVTKFTFSEPFKLNVSAETDVMYESSDTDVAVIDPETKKIQIVGEGDTEIKVTAKASPEYEGAREVVELKVLDSNPVSAGGASAHIIYHLDSDNCEVVKRITGAGGAVIPQGLAYTGDKYIVAYGMGSPNRIISFDVDGDGKDVSVPKVSMGHPNGFTYANENGRCYCVRGWTSKAYTYEPSSNSYGSVNLSYGCSGIGYDRKEKLLYTCSRTAMVAYNISDGYSVKYRCGVVKHSGTTYTQDCGGHAGIMFRCLSGGSKHGTNYIDLYHMPTGRYLGTISCDLSEVESCIVDNDGFLEILANNSSSTDYIWKTNINVDTLGEGL
;
A
#
# COMPACT_ATOMS: atom_id res chain seq x y z
N MET A 1 -39.82 11.54 -40.26
CA MET A 1 -38.46 11.20 -39.85
C MET A 1 -37.97 12.17 -38.80
N PRO A 2 -38.22 11.90 -37.53
CA PRO A 2 -37.42 12.47 -36.48
C PRO A 2 -37.25 11.45 -35.32
N GLN A 3 -36.34 10.49 -35.44
CA GLN A 3 -36.15 9.51 -34.35
C GLN A 3 -34.71 9.31 -33.90
N ILE A 4 -33.74 10.09 -34.39
CA ILE A 4 -32.33 9.85 -34.10
C ILE A 4 -31.77 10.77 -32.98
N ILE A 5 -32.52 11.79 -32.55
CA ILE A 5 -32.01 12.78 -31.57
C ILE A 5 -32.31 12.40 -30.11
N ARG A 6 -33.22 11.47 -29.83
CA ARG A 6 -33.58 11.10 -28.45
C ARG A 6 -32.61 10.12 -27.76
N GLY A 7 -31.81 9.37 -28.51
CA GLY A 7 -30.91 8.37 -27.90
C GLY A 7 -29.64 8.93 -27.23
N LYS A 8 -29.15 10.07 -27.68
CA LYS A 8 -27.90 10.63 -27.15
C LYS A 8 -28.07 11.44 -25.84
N LYS A 9 -29.26 11.97 -25.59
CA LYS A 9 -29.55 12.69 -24.33
C LYS A 9 -29.80 11.76 -23.15
N LEU A 10 -30.37 10.58 -23.38
CA LEU A 10 -30.61 9.60 -22.34
C LEU A 10 -29.33 8.92 -21.82
N LYS A 11 -28.31 8.76 -22.68
CA LYS A 11 -27.01 8.20 -22.22
C LYS A 11 -26.20 9.18 -21.38
N LYS A 12 -26.39 10.48 -21.53
CA LYS A 12 -25.72 11.47 -20.68
C LYS A 12 -26.36 11.62 -19.31
N LEU A 13 -27.69 11.45 -19.22
CA LEU A 13 -28.42 11.51 -17.95
C LEU A 13 -28.22 10.24 -17.10
N LYS A 14 -28.07 9.06 -17.72
CA LYS A 14 -27.78 7.82 -17.00
C LYS A 14 -26.36 7.77 -16.41
N ARG A 15 -25.44 8.59 -16.92
CA ARG A 15 -24.06 8.63 -16.40
C ARG A 15 -23.89 9.60 -15.23
N SER A 16 -24.87 10.47 -15.00
CA SER A 16 -24.88 11.38 -13.84
C SER A 16 -25.63 10.82 -12.63
N GLU A 17 -26.43 9.75 -12.82
CA GLU A 17 -27.15 9.09 -11.73
C GLU A 17 -26.39 7.90 -11.12
N GLU A 18 -25.29 7.48 -11.73
CA GLU A 18 -24.33 6.59 -11.09
C GLU A 18 -23.28 7.36 -10.26
N THR A 19 -23.65 8.50 -9.72
CA THR A 19 -22.94 9.08 -8.62
C THR A 19 -23.21 8.20 -7.41
N PHE A 20 -22.32 7.30 -7.18
CA PHE A 20 -22.12 6.52 -6.00
C PHE A 20 -22.64 7.25 -4.76
N ASP A 21 -23.63 6.63 -4.14
CA ASP A 21 -24.10 6.97 -2.82
C ASP A 21 -22.96 6.69 -1.83
N TYR A 22 -22.15 7.71 -1.59
CA TYR A 22 -20.98 7.65 -0.71
C TYR A 22 -21.51 7.70 0.72
N LYS A 23 -21.72 6.54 1.32
CA LYS A 23 -21.96 6.46 2.77
C LYS A 23 -20.80 7.15 3.49
N GLU A 24 -21.14 8.13 4.29
CA GLU A 24 -20.25 8.74 5.28
C GLU A 24 -19.48 7.65 6.02
N GLY A 25 -18.16 7.67 5.92
CA GLY A 25 -17.29 6.72 6.60
C GLY A 25 -16.10 6.20 5.79
N GLN A 26 -16.16 6.24 4.47
CA GLN A 26 -14.99 5.84 3.67
C GLN A 26 -13.97 6.99 3.60
N ARG A 27 -12.94 6.90 4.40
CA ARG A 27 -11.75 7.75 4.23
C ARG A 27 -11.19 7.48 2.85
N ARG A 28 -11.35 8.46 1.95
CA ARG A 28 -10.66 8.45 0.65
C ARG A 28 -9.17 8.22 0.90
N PRO A 29 -8.50 7.36 0.13
CA PRO A 29 -7.05 7.36 0.14
C PRO A 29 -6.60 8.78 -0.18
N ARG A 30 -5.90 9.41 0.76
CA ARG A 30 -5.36 10.77 0.58
C ARG A 30 -4.52 10.75 -0.68
N LYS A 31 -4.94 11.53 -1.68
CA LYS A 31 -4.15 11.81 -2.88
C LYS A 31 -2.86 12.55 -2.49
N PHE A 32 -1.85 11.80 -2.03
CA PHE A 32 -0.53 12.34 -1.70
C PHE A 32 0.26 12.84 -2.92
N ARG A 33 -0.29 12.60 -4.12
CA ARG A 33 0.35 13.04 -5.37
C ARG A 33 0.26 14.54 -5.65
N THR A 34 -0.68 15.24 -5.03
CA THR A 34 -0.99 16.65 -5.37
C THR A 34 -0.17 17.68 -4.60
N ARG A 35 0.31 17.38 -3.38
CA ARG A 35 1.01 18.40 -2.56
C ARG A 35 2.33 18.89 -3.15
N LYS A 36 3.09 18.05 -3.84
CA LYS A 36 4.34 18.46 -4.47
C LYS A 36 4.06 19.28 -5.73
N TYR A 37 3.07 18.86 -6.52
CA TYR A 37 2.62 19.58 -7.71
C TYR A 37 1.97 20.93 -7.36
N ASP A 38 1.18 21.00 -6.29
CA ASP A 38 0.59 22.24 -5.81
C ASP A 38 1.61 23.18 -5.16
N ARG A 39 2.66 22.65 -4.53
CA ARG A 39 3.76 23.47 -4.02
C ARG A 39 4.55 24.11 -5.16
N TYR A 40 4.80 23.37 -6.24
CA TYR A 40 5.41 23.93 -7.47
C TYR A 40 4.48 24.92 -8.18
N LYS A 41 3.18 24.66 -8.24
CA LYS A 41 2.20 25.64 -8.76
C LYS A 41 2.13 26.90 -7.90
N LYS A 42 2.15 26.78 -6.58
CA LYS A 42 2.17 27.95 -5.68
C LYS A 42 3.48 28.74 -5.77
N ILE A 43 4.61 28.05 -5.84
CA ILE A 43 5.92 28.70 -6.09
C ILE A 43 5.90 29.41 -7.45
N ARG A 44 5.32 28.78 -8.48
CA ARG A 44 5.10 29.37 -9.79
C ARG A 44 4.21 30.62 -9.74
N LEU A 45 3.10 30.55 -9.01
CA LEU A 45 2.20 31.70 -8.87
C LEU A 45 2.90 32.87 -8.18
N PHE A 46 3.72 32.61 -7.16
CA PHE A 46 4.54 33.62 -6.49
C PHE A 46 5.68 34.15 -7.39
N SER A 47 6.30 33.27 -8.19
CA SER A 47 7.30 33.71 -9.17
C SER A 47 6.69 34.60 -10.26
N TYR A 48 5.49 34.23 -10.77
CA TYR A 48 4.79 35.08 -11.76
C TYR A 48 4.33 36.42 -11.17
N ALA A 49 3.86 36.46 -9.92
CA ALA A 49 3.50 37.71 -9.25
C ALA A 49 4.71 38.61 -9.01
N ALA A 50 5.85 38.06 -8.60
CA ALA A 50 7.09 38.80 -8.46
C ALA A 50 7.64 39.28 -9.81
N VAL A 51 7.49 38.49 -10.87
CA VAL A 51 7.86 38.83 -12.23
C VAL A 51 7.00 39.97 -12.78
N ILE A 52 5.68 39.94 -12.55
CA ILE A 52 4.76 41.01 -12.96
C ILE A 52 5.09 42.31 -12.20
N LEU A 53 5.40 42.23 -10.90
CA LEU A 53 5.76 43.40 -10.09
C LEU A 53 7.12 44.01 -10.54
N MET A 54 8.10 43.17 -10.84
CA MET A 54 9.38 43.63 -11.39
C MET A 54 9.23 44.19 -12.82
N ALA A 55 8.40 43.56 -13.67
CA ALA A 55 8.15 44.03 -15.02
C ALA A 55 7.50 45.42 -15.04
N THR A 56 6.62 45.75 -14.09
CA THR A 56 6.03 47.10 -13.98
C THR A 56 7.05 48.17 -13.54
N PHE A 57 8.01 47.83 -12.68
CA PHE A 57 9.06 48.74 -12.27
C PHE A 57 10.15 48.92 -13.34
N THR A 58 10.55 47.86 -14.05
CA THR A 58 11.54 47.96 -15.12
C THR A 58 11.00 48.64 -16.38
N LEU A 59 9.71 48.46 -16.70
CA LEU A 59 9.10 49.17 -17.82
C LEU A 59 9.14 50.69 -17.63
N ALA A 60 8.93 51.18 -16.40
CA ALA A 60 9.03 52.62 -16.07
C ALA A 60 10.46 53.15 -16.18
N ALA A 61 11.49 52.35 -15.88
CA ALA A 61 12.89 52.75 -16.03
C ALA A 61 13.38 52.70 -17.49
N ILE A 62 12.91 51.73 -18.28
CA ILE A 62 13.26 51.57 -19.71
C ILE A 62 12.65 52.70 -20.56
N MET A 63 11.45 53.20 -20.22
CA MET A 63 10.81 54.32 -20.90
C MET A 63 11.57 55.67 -20.72
N ALA A 64 12.45 55.76 -19.73
CA ALA A 64 13.21 56.99 -19.43
C ALA A 64 14.56 57.09 -20.18
N VAL A 65 15.01 56.01 -20.81
CA VAL A 65 16.33 56.00 -21.49
C VAL A 65 16.19 55.54 -22.93
N HIS A 66 16.00 56.48 -23.85
CA HIS A 66 16.01 56.25 -25.31
C HIS A 66 17.40 55.84 -25.81
N HIS A 67 17.77 54.54 -25.68
CA HIS A 67 18.98 54.02 -26.32
C HIS A 67 18.65 53.06 -27.47
N TYR A 68 18.10 53.60 -28.52
CA TYR A 68 17.67 52.86 -29.74
C TYR A 68 18.80 52.11 -30.50
N TRP A 69 20.05 52.17 -30.02
CA TRP A 69 21.21 51.65 -30.76
C TRP A 69 22.03 50.62 -29.99
N ILE A 70 21.63 50.22 -28.80
CA ILE A 70 22.39 49.27 -27.98
C ILE A 70 21.96 47.85 -28.34
N TYR A 71 22.92 47.01 -28.68
CA TYR A 71 22.68 45.58 -28.93
C TYR A 71 22.34 44.89 -27.60
N PRO A 72 21.46 43.88 -27.67
CA PRO A 72 21.25 43.01 -26.50
C PRO A 72 22.55 42.30 -26.14
N GLY A 73 22.77 42.08 -24.86
CA GLY A 73 23.92 41.35 -24.38
C GLY A 73 23.93 39.92 -24.91
N ARG A 74 25.08 39.30 -25.01
CA ARG A 74 25.19 37.91 -25.44
C ARG A 74 25.11 37.01 -24.24
N VAL A 75 24.24 36.00 -24.30
CA VAL A 75 24.25 34.91 -23.33
C VAL A 75 25.45 34.01 -23.63
N GLU A 76 26.30 33.80 -22.63
CA GLU A 76 27.43 32.87 -22.79
C GLU A 76 26.95 31.42 -22.67
N ARG A 77 27.41 30.55 -23.57
CA ARG A 77 27.03 29.12 -23.59
C ARG A 77 27.29 28.46 -22.24
N ASP A 78 28.42 28.74 -21.64
CA ASP A 78 28.87 28.07 -20.41
C ASP A 78 28.18 28.60 -19.14
N SER A 79 27.49 29.75 -19.23
CA SER A 79 26.63 30.24 -18.15
C SER A 79 25.30 29.45 -18.10
N ILE A 80 24.90 28.76 -19.18
CA ILE A 80 23.67 27.99 -19.20
C ILE A 80 23.85 26.75 -18.32
N SER A 81 23.10 26.70 -17.26
CA SER A 81 23.04 25.61 -16.29
C SER A 81 21.63 25.07 -16.16
N SER A 82 21.48 23.92 -15.51
CA SER A 82 20.19 23.34 -15.18
C SER A 82 20.11 23.10 -13.68
N PRO A 83 19.64 24.07 -12.90
CA PRO A 83 19.53 23.97 -11.45
C PRO A 83 18.45 22.98 -11.00
N GLY A 84 17.47 22.66 -11.85
CA GLY A 84 16.40 21.72 -11.56
C GLY A 84 16.05 20.87 -12.78
N ARG A 85 15.91 19.54 -12.56
CA ARG A 85 15.45 18.61 -13.58
C ARG A 85 14.51 17.59 -12.98
N GLY A 86 13.43 17.29 -13.72
CA GLY A 86 12.52 16.21 -13.43
C GLY A 86 12.47 15.18 -14.56
N SER A 87 11.50 14.30 -14.53
CA SER A 87 11.23 13.35 -15.61
C SER A 87 10.57 14.02 -16.82
N ASP A 88 9.81 15.10 -16.59
CA ASP A 88 9.02 15.79 -17.60
C ASP A 88 9.39 17.27 -17.78
N PHE A 89 10.40 17.77 -17.04
CA PHE A 89 10.84 19.16 -17.13
C PHE A 89 12.35 19.35 -16.94
N ILE A 90 12.84 20.47 -17.45
CA ILE A 90 14.20 20.98 -17.21
C ILE A 90 14.09 22.48 -16.92
N VAL A 91 14.64 22.90 -15.78
CA VAL A 91 14.85 24.31 -15.47
C VAL A 91 16.19 24.72 -16.06
N LEU A 92 16.19 25.75 -16.90
CA LEU A 92 17.38 26.37 -17.42
C LEU A 92 17.59 27.71 -16.72
N SER A 93 18.83 28.03 -16.40
CA SER A 93 19.23 29.35 -15.87
C SER A 93 20.56 29.77 -16.52
N TRP A 94 20.73 31.08 -16.74
CA TRP A 94 21.92 31.66 -17.33
C TRP A 94 22.19 33.02 -16.71
N ASP A 95 23.34 33.60 -17.00
CA ASP A 95 23.70 34.94 -16.51
C ASP A 95 22.84 36.01 -17.19
N GLU A 96 22.35 36.96 -16.40
CA GLU A 96 21.60 38.11 -16.90
C GLU A 96 22.45 38.94 -17.88
N THR A 97 21.83 39.34 -18.97
CA THR A 97 22.53 40.16 -19.99
C THR A 97 21.97 41.56 -20.05
N GLN A 98 22.85 42.54 -20.38
CA GLN A 98 22.47 43.93 -20.46
C GLN A 98 21.60 44.21 -21.70
N ASN A 99 20.72 45.22 -21.61
CA ASN A 99 19.86 45.67 -22.71
C ASN A 99 19.01 44.58 -23.35
N THR A 100 18.50 43.67 -22.54
CA THR A 100 17.70 42.55 -22.97
C THR A 100 16.27 42.74 -22.46
N ASP A 101 15.30 42.63 -23.36
CA ASP A 101 13.88 42.72 -23.06
C ASP A 101 13.28 41.30 -22.92
N VAL A 102 13.79 40.37 -23.73
CA VAL A 102 13.30 39.00 -23.80
C VAL A 102 14.40 38.01 -24.15
N TYR A 103 14.36 36.85 -23.58
CA TYR A 103 15.18 35.71 -23.99
C TYR A 103 14.33 34.74 -24.78
N LYS A 104 14.84 34.29 -25.92
CA LYS A 104 14.26 33.27 -26.73
C LYS A 104 15.05 31.97 -26.56
N VAL A 105 14.34 30.91 -26.24
CA VAL A 105 14.92 29.59 -25.95
C VAL A 105 14.39 28.59 -26.94
N TRP A 106 15.27 27.88 -27.63
CA TRP A 106 14.92 26.79 -28.53
C TRP A 106 15.31 25.48 -27.89
N VAL A 107 14.40 24.50 -28.03
CA VAL A 107 14.52 23.17 -27.44
C VAL A 107 14.27 22.13 -28.52
N LYS A 108 15.10 21.11 -28.56
CA LYS A 108 14.94 19.98 -29.49
C LYS A 108 15.35 18.67 -28.80
N GLU A 109 14.53 17.64 -28.96
CA GLU A 109 14.91 16.28 -28.57
C GLU A 109 16.13 15.84 -29.36
N ARG A 110 17.14 15.32 -28.64
CA ARG A 110 18.36 14.82 -29.27
C ARG A 110 18.19 13.37 -29.67
N ASP A 111 18.30 13.09 -30.95
CA ASP A 111 18.36 11.74 -31.46
C ASP A 111 19.68 11.07 -30.98
N MET A 112 19.53 10.10 -30.08
CA MET A 112 20.63 9.30 -29.53
C MET A 112 20.86 8.02 -30.32
N SER A 113 20.24 7.86 -31.49
CA SER A 113 20.55 6.76 -32.40
C SER A 113 22.06 6.75 -32.67
N PRO A 114 22.75 5.62 -32.55
CA PRO A 114 24.16 5.54 -32.82
C PRO A 114 24.38 5.84 -34.30
N LYS A 115 24.66 7.10 -34.61
CA LYS A 115 25.27 7.43 -35.91
C LYS A 115 26.67 6.86 -35.87
N THR A 116 26.91 5.88 -36.70
CA THR A 116 28.21 5.29 -36.99
C THR A 116 29.28 6.36 -37.00
N ASP A 117 30.26 6.20 -36.09
CA ASP A 117 31.66 6.70 -36.21
C ASP A 117 31.89 8.21 -36.29
N GLU A 118 31.11 9.08 -35.68
CA GLU A 118 31.59 10.42 -35.37
C GLU A 118 31.91 10.53 -33.85
N PRO A 119 33.12 11.00 -33.48
CA PRO A 119 33.51 11.17 -32.09
C PRO A 119 32.52 12.15 -31.45
N VAL A 120 32.12 11.85 -30.21
CA VAL A 120 31.31 12.73 -29.36
C VAL A 120 32.07 14.05 -29.25
N ASP A 121 31.61 15.09 -29.96
CA ASP A 121 32.14 16.43 -29.84
C ASP A 121 31.74 16.96 -28.46
N ASP A 122 32.62 16.76 -27.49
CA ASP A 122 32.54 17.36 -26.14
C ASP A 122 32.90 18.86 -26.18
N GLY A 123 33.14 19.41 -27.38
CA GLY A 123 33.44 20.80 -27.61
C GLY A 123 34.89 21.21 -27.33
N LEU A 124 35.76 20.20 -27.10
CA LEU A 124 37.19 20.37 -26.97
C LEU A 124 37.88 19.64 -28.13
N ASP A 125 38.81 20.35 -28.84
CA ASP A 125 39.75 19.68 -29.74
C ASP A 125 40.82 18.94 -28.93
N GLU A 126 41.57 18.06 -29.58
CA GLU A 126 42.66 17.29 -28.96
C GLU A 126 43.76 18.17 -28.32
N GLU A 127 43.72 19.48 -28.53
CA GLU A 127 44.62 20.47 -27.92
C GLU A 127 43.95 21.32 -26.81
N GLY A 128 42.68 21.04 -26.43
CA GLY A 128 41.96 21.79 -25.39
C GLY A 128 41.58 23.23 -25.78
N LYS A 129 41.57 23.54 -27.06
CA LYS A 129 41.15 24.83 -27.59
C LYS A 129 39.68 24.75 -28.01
N ALA A 130 38.88 25.78 -27.63
CA ALA A 130 37.48 25.89 -28.05
C ALA A 130 37.40 25.85 -29.59
N GLY A 131 36.93 24.72 -30.15
CA GLY A 131 36.67 24.56 -31.57
C GLY A 131 35.69 25.64 -32.03
N LYS A 132 35.79 26.12 -33.28
CA LYS A 132 34.80 27.02 -33.89
C LYS A 132 33.43 26.34 -33.79
N SER A 133 32.53 26.90 -32.97
CA SER A 133 31.16 26.45 -32.86
C SER A 133 30.55 26.36 -34.26
N ARG A 134 30.16 25.15 -34.73
CA ARG A 134 29.29 25.03 -35.90
C ARG A 134 28.04 25.83 -35.60
N GLU A 135 27.71 26.79 -36.48
CA GLU A 135 26.38 27.42 -36.43
C GLU A 135 25.34 26.31 -36.58
N VAL A 136 24.57 26.08 -35.54
CA VAL A 136 23.47 25.13 -35.58
C VAL A 136 22.29 25.83 -36.26
N GLU A 137 21.83 25.27 -37.36
CA GLU A 137 20.67 25.78 -38.07
C GLU A 137 19.43 25.46 -37.22
N ILE A 138 18.66 26.49 -36.82
CA ILE A 138 17.41 26.37 -36.08
C ILE A 138 16.30 26.25 -37.11
N ASP A 139 15.79 25.02 -37.29
CA ASP A 139 14.71 24.65 -38.20
C ASP A 139 13.37 24.51 -37.47
N ASP A 140 12.31 24.17 -38.20
CA ASP A 140 10.94 24.02 -37.68
C ASP A 140 10.78 22.84 -36.68
N THR A 141 11.81 22.03 -36.46
CA THR A 141 11.80 20.95 -35.49
C THR A 141 12.18 21.41 -34.08
N TRP A 142 12.62 22.65 -33.92
CA TRP A 142 12.89 23.25 -32.64
C TRP A 142 11.64 23.89 -32.05
N MET A 143 11.25 23.49 -30.85
CA MET A 143 10.25 24.21 -30.06
C MET A 143 10.85 25.52 -29.56
N SER A 144 10.14 26.64 -29.69
CA SER A 144 10.59 27.93 -29.19
C SER A 144 9.76 28.42 -28.02
N LEU A 145 10.42 28.95 -26.98
CA LEU A 145 9.83 29.52 -25.79
C LEU A 145 10.44 30.92 -25.55
N GLU A 146 9.76 31.76 -24.80
CA GLU A 146 10.21 33.11 -24.46
C GLU A 146 10.07 33.35 -22.96
N THR A 147 11.01 34.12 -22.40
CA THR A 147 11.00 34.56 -21.00
C THR A 147 11.68 35.94 -20.87
N ASN A 148 11.25 36.74 -19.88
CA ASN A 148 11.84 38.06 -19.60
C ASN A 148 12.85 38.00 -18.46
N VAL A 149 13.12 36.83 -17.92
CA VAL A 149 14.10 36.59 -16.86
C VAL A 149 15.14 35.58 -17.32
N PRO A 150 16.36 35.55 -16.77
CA PRO A 150 17.40 34.62 -17.20
C PRO A 150 17.19 33.20 -16.66
N GLU A 151 15.95 32.77 -16.63
CA GLU A 151 15.52 31.43 -16.21
C GLU A 151 14.24 31.02 -16.93
N ILE A 152 14.11 29.75 -17.25
CA ILE A 152 12.87 29.17 -17.80
C ILE A 152 12.72 27.70 -17.38
N THR A 153 11.50 27.29 -17.11
CA THR A 153 11.15 25.87 -16.98
C THR A 153 10.56 25.39 -18.29
N VAL A 154 11.20 24.41 -18.89
CA VAL A 154 10.71 23.71 -20.08
C VAL A 154 10.00 22.45 -19.63
N GLU A 155 8.71 22.36 -19.87
CA GLU A 155 7.84 21.25 -19.45
C GLU A 155 7.36 20.41 -20.62
N GLY A 156 6.73 19.24 -20.32
CA GLY A 156 6.18 18.34 -21.33
C GLY A 156 7.25 17.53 -22.06
N LEU A 157 8.42 17.44 -21.46
CA LEU A 157 9.53 16.64 -21.98
C LEU A 157 9.32 15.15 -21.69
N LYS A 158 9.96 14.30 -22.48
CA LYS A 158 9.96 12.85 -22.25
C LYS A 158 10.96 12.49 -21.15
N GLU A 159 10.64 11.52 -20.35
CA GLU A 159 11.53 10.99 -19.32
C GLU A 159 12.81 10.41 -19.91
N ASN A 160 13.89 10.44 -19.14
CA ASN A 160 15.19 9.85 -19.49
C ASN A 160 15.71 10.23 -20.89
N THR A 161 15.36 11.43 -21.36
CA THR A 161 15.59 11.89 -22.72
C THR A 161 16.52 13.10 -22.74
N SER A 162 17.49 13.11 -23.67
CA SER A 162 18.42 14.24 -23.85
C SER A 162 17.79 15.29 -24.76
N TYR A 163 17.94 16.55 -24.34
CA TYR A 163 17.49 17.71 -25.10
C TYR A 163 18.63 18.68 -25.35
N SER A 164 18.60 19.28 -26.53
CA SER A 164 19.50 20.35 -26.94
C SER A 164 18.80 21.69 -26.73
N PHE A 165 19.54 22.67 -26.18
CA PHE A 165 19.02 24.01 -25.88
C PHE A 165 19.92 25.07 -26.49
N ILE A 166 19.29 26.12 -27.02
CA ILE A 166 19.92 27.34 -27.53
C ILE A 166 19.21 28.52 -26.89
N VAL A 167 19.92 29.52 -26.43
CA VAL A 167 19.35 30.72 -25.84
C VAL A 167 19.83 31.95 -26.61
N ARG A 168 18.95 32.93 -26.85
CA ARG A 168 19.25 34.20 -27.46
C ARG A 168 18.59 35.32 -26.65
N ALA A 169 19.32 36.34 -26.36
CA ALA A 169 18.80 37.56 -25.78
C ALA A 169 18.41 38.55 -26.88
N ASP A 170 17.20 39.08 -26.83
CA ASP A 170 16.65 40.03 -27.81
C ASP A 170 16.19 41.31 -27.10
N ASN A 171 16.16 42.42 -27.81
CA ASN A 171 15.49 43.63 -27.34
C ASN A 171 14.48 44.14 -28.40
N ALA A 172 13.70 45.17 -28.05
CA ALA A 172 12.62 45.68 -28.89
C ALA A 172 13.01 46.00 -30.35
N ASN A 173 14.30 46.24 -30.60
CA ASN A 173 14.79 46.71 -31.90
C ASN A 173 15.68 45.70 -32.62
N ARG A 174 16.22 44.70 -31.90
CA ARG A 174 17.23 43.80 -32.46
C ARG A 174 17.18 42.41 -31.82
N GLU A 175 17.39 41.44 -32.66
CA GLU A 175 17.73 40.07 -32.24
C GLU A 175 19.21 39.97 -31.88
N GLY A 176 19.53 39.26 -30.81
CA GLY A 176 20.91 39.01 -30.42
C GLY A 176 21.54 37.84 -31.16
N ILE A 177 22.65 37.37 -30.66
CA ILE A 177 23.37 36.22 -31.21
C ILE A 177 22.99 34.99 -30.40
N PRO A 178 22.47 33.89 -31.06
CA PRO A 178 22.19 32.66 -30.36
C PRO A 178 23.44 32.06 -29.71
N THR A 179 23.28 31.37 -28.62
CA THR A 179 24.35 30.60 -27.99
C THR A 179 24.71 29.36 -28.83
N GLY A 180 25.82 28.73 -28.53
CA GLY A 180 26.04 27.32 -28.90
C GLY A 180 25.08 26.39 -28.17
N VAL A 181 24.94 25.15 -28.65
CA VAL A 181 24.07 24.15 -28.05
C VAL A 181 24.56 23.73 -26.66
N ARG A 182 23.65 23.68 -25.71
CA ARG A 182 23.83 22.98 -24.41
C ARG A 182 22.89 21.81 -24.34
N ASN A 183 23.35 20.70 -23.77
CA ASN A 183 22.58 19.49 -23.65
C ASN A 183 22.30 19.17 -22.19
N PHE A 184 21.05 18.85 -21.90
CA PHE A 184 20.62 18.36 -20.60
C PHE A 184 19.68 17.18 -20.79
N ARG A 185 19.66 16.29 -19.81
CA ARG A 185 18.81 15.11 -19.84
C ARG A 185 17.77 15.17 -18.72
N THR A 186 16.52 14.85 -19.04
CA THR A 186 15.48 14.61 -18.04
C THR A 186 15.83 13.38 -17.19
N LYS A 187 15.31 13.36 -15.98
CA LYS A 187 15.52 12.23 -15.07
C LYS A 187 14.62 11.06 -15.43
N LYS A 188 14.95 9.90 -14.88
CA LYS A 188 14.05 8.75 -14.81
C LYS A 188 13.14 8.90 -13.59
N PRO A 189 11.84 8.62 -13.68
CA PRO A 189 11.03 8.42 -12.49
C PRO A 189 11.50 7.17 -11.74
N GLN A 190 11.30 7.12 -10.45
CA GLN A 190 11.46 5.92 -9.64
C GLN A 190 10.27 5.73 -8.71
N SER A 191 10.02 4.49 -8.33
CA SER A 191 9.05 4.11 -7.31
C SER A 191 9.76 3.46 -6.13
N ILE A 192 9.08 3.42 -5.01
CA ILE A 192 9.51 2.67 -3.83
C ILE A 192 8.55 1.50 -3.68
N ASP A 193 9.09 0.27 -3.73
CA ASP A 193 8.34 -0.93 -3.39
C ASP A 193 8.59 -1.26 -1.92
N VAL A 194 7.52 -1.19 -1.12
CA VAL A 194 7.55 -1.44 0.32
C VAL A 194 6.17 -1.86 0.81
N ILE A 195 6.15 -2.72 1.80
CA ILE A 195 4.91 -3.08 2.52
C ILE A 195 4.25 -1.83 3.10
N LYS A 196 2.93 -1.72 2.99
CA LYS A 196 2.21 -0.51 3.40
C LYS A 196 1.81 -0.48 4.87
N THR A 197 1.62 -1.64 5.48
CA THR A 197 1.21 -1.75 6.88
C THR A 197 2.04 -2.80 7.59
N VAL A 198 2.60 -2.42 8.72
CA VAL A 198 3.41 -3.27 9.61
C VAL A 198 2.77 -3.27 10.99
N THR A 199 2.61 -4.46 11.57
CA THR A 199 2.17 -4.59 12.96
C THR A 199 3.28 -5.25 13.77
N LYS A 200 3.59 -4.70 14.94
CA LYS A 200 4.61 -5.20 15.85
C LYS A 200 4.09 -5.17 17.29
N PHE A 201 4.81 -5.84 18.18
CA PHE A 201 4.60 -5.73 19.62
C PHE A 201 5.61 -4.79 20.26
N THR A 202 5.27 -4.26 21.44
CA THR A 202 6.19 -3.41 22.22
C THR A 202 7.50 -4.10 22.57
N PHE A 203 7.54 -5.44 22.61
CA PHE A 203 8.75 -6.24 22.87
C PHE A 203 9.48 -6.71 21.60
N SER A 204 9.01 -6.32 20.41
CA SER A 204 9.65 -6.72 19.15
C SER A 204 11.06 -6.18 19.04
N GLU A 205 11.98 -7.00 18.57
CA GLU A 205 13.37 -6.60 18.30
C GLU A 205 13.43 -5.54 17.18
N PRO A 206 14.47 -4.68 17.18
CA PRO A 206 14.67 -3.70 16.13
C PRO A 206 14.75 -4.34 14.75
N PHE A 207 13.92 -3.90 13.82
CA PHE A 207 13.72 -4.50 12.49
C PHE A 207 14.04 -3.53 11.35
N LYS A 208 14.10 -4.04 10.13
CA LYS A 208 14.22 -3.24 8.90
C LYS A 208 13.00 -3.48 8.02
N LEU A 209 12.58 -2.44 7.32
CA LEU A 209 11.66 -2.60 6.20
C LEU A 209 12.42 -3.22 5.02
N ASN A 210 11.78 -4.16 4.35
CA ASN A 210 12.25 -4.63 3.05
C ASN A 210 11.79 -3.61 2.01
N VAL A 211 12.75 -2.81 1.49
CA VAL A 211 12.48 -1.71 0.57
C VAL A 211 13.31 -1.90 -0.68
N SER A 212 12.65 -1.79 -1.84
CA SER A 212 13.31 -1.72 -3.13
C SER A 212 13.12 -0.32 -3.75
N ALA A 213 14.22 0.32 -4.13
CA ALA A 213 14.25 1.62 -4.79
C ALA A 213 15.56 1.74 -5.59
N GLU A 214 15.60 2.64 -6.59
CA GLU A 214 16.76 2.86 -7.45
C GLU A 214 17.88 3.68 -6.76
N THR A 215 17.53 4.40 -5.71
CA THR A 215 18.47 5.25 -4.95
C THR A 215 18.38 4.95 -3.45
N ASP A 216 19.35 5.45 -2.69
CA ASP A 216 19.38 5.33 -1.24
C ASP A 216 18.11 5.86 -0.60
N VAL A 217 17.53 5.07 0.32
CA VAL A 217 16.36 5.44 1.09
C VAL A 217 16.72 5.99 2.47
N MET A 218 15.91 6.94 2.92
CA MET A 218 15.88 7.46 4.27
C MET A 218 14.53 7.16 4.91
N TYR A 219 14.53 7.03 6.23
CA TYR A 219 13.34 6.79 7.02
C TYR A 219 13.14 7.90 8.05
N GLU A 220 11.89 8.26 8.30
CA GLU A 220 11.48 9.21 9.32
C GLU A 220 10.21 8.70 10.00
N SER A 221 10.19 8.64 11.32
CA SER A 221 8.98 8.34 12.09
C SER A 221 8.19 9.62 12.32
N SER A 222 6.87 9.55 12.19
CA SER A 222 5.98 10.67 12.51
C SER A 222 5.75 10.82 14.01
N ASP A 223 5.96 9.73 14.78
CA ASP A 223 5.85 9.73 16.24
C ASP A 223 7.03 8.94 16.86
N THR A 224 7.91 9.66 17.52
CA THR A 224 9.10 9.10 18.15
C THR A 224 8.82 8.46 19.51
N ASP A 225 7.65 8.65 20.09
CA ASP A 225 7.22 7.96 21.31
C ASP A 225 6.75 6.53 21.00
N VAL A 226 6.40 6.24 19.73
CA VAL A 226 6.03 4.91 19.24
C VAL A 226 7.24 4.19 18.64
N ALA A 227 7.98 4.86 17.73
CA ALA A 227 9.14 4.25 17.08
C ALA A 227 10.20 5.29 16.72
N VAL A 228 11.47 4.92 16.84
CA VAL A 228 12.62 5.71 16.41
C VAL A 228 13.43 4.98 15.35
N ILE A 229 14.12 5.74 14.50
CA ILE A 229 14.98 5.21 13.45
C ILE A 229 16.44 5.36 13.86
N ASP A 230 17.18 4.28 13.86
CA ASP A 230 18.63 4.31 14.00
C ASP A 230 19.24 4.83 12.67
N PRO A 231 19.92 5.99 12.69
CA PRO A 231 20.40 6.62 11.46
C PRO A 231 21.52 5.84 10.76
N GLU A 232 22.28 5.03 11.49
CA GLU A 232 23.40 4.27 10.95
C GLU A 232 22.94 2.93 10.37
N THR A 233 22.17 2.20 11.14
CA THR A 233 21.72 0.86 10.76
C THR A 233 20.42 0.86 9.94
N LYS A 234 19.68 1.99 9.95
CA LYS A 234 18.34 2.13 9.37
C LYS A 234 17.33 1.15 9.98
N LYS A 235 17.58 0.67 11.19
CA LYS A 235 16.63 -0.16 11.93
C LYS A 235 15.57 0.73 12.59
N ILE A 236 14.36 0.22 12.62
CA ILE A 236 13.24 0.77 13.36
C ILE A 236 13.24 0.11 14.72
N GLN A 237 13.35 0.91 15.76
CA GLN A 237 13.27 0.47 17.15
C GLN A 237 11.94 0.91 17.73
N ILE A 238 11.19 -0.02 18.29
CA ILE A 238 9.95 0.25 19.00
C ILE A 238 10.29 0.90 20.35
N VAL A 239 9.55 1.96 20.70
CA VAL A 239 9.69 2.72 21.95
C VAL A 239 8.45 2.54 22.82
N GLY A 240 7.26 2.59 22.24
CA GLY A 240 6.00 2.46 22.94
C GLY A 240 4.88 1.89 22.05
N GLU A 241 3.71 1.68 22.64
CA GLU A 241 2.50 1.30 21.93
C GLU A 241 1.92 2.47 21.14
N GLY A 242 1.14 2.19 20.09
CA GLY A 242 0.43 3.19 19.29
C GLY A 242 0.61 2.99 17.79
N ASP A 243 0.13 3.97 17.05
CA ASP A 243 0.20 4.01 15.60
C ASP A 243 1.11 5.15 15.15
N THR A 244 2.04 4.88 14.22
CA THR A 244 2.91 5.90 13.62
C THR A 244 3.11 5.64 12.13
N GLU A 245 3.43 6.70 11.39
CA GLU A 245 3.81 6.60 9.98
C GLU A 245 5.33 6.60 9.85
N ILE A 246 5.88 5.61 9.16
CA ILE A 246 7.28 5.60 8.73
C ILE A 246 7.34 6.12 7.30
N LYS A 247 7.88 7.32 7.14
CA LYS A 247 8.09 7.94 5.84
C LYS A 247 9.35 7.39 5.22
N VAL A 248 9.21 6.76 4.05
CA VAL A 248 10.31 6.21 3.26
C VAL A 248 10.57 7.16 2.09
N THR A 249 11.76 7.71 2.01
CA THR A 249 12.13 8.69 0.96
C THR A 249 13.34 8.18 0.20
N ALA A 250 13.17 7.88 -1.09
CA ALA A 250 14.26 7.65 -2.02
C ALA A 250 14.79 8.99 -2.53
N LYS A 251 16.09 9.24 -2.35
CA LYS A 251 16.72 10.52 -2.69
C LYS A 251 16.73 10.74 -4.19
N ALA A 252 16.48 11.98 -4.61
CA ALA A 252 16.78 12.37 -5.98
C ALA A 252 18.29 12.23 -6.25
N SER A 253 18.64 11.75 -7.42
CA SER A 253 20.00 11.64 -7.92
C SER A 253 20.16 12.44 -9.24
N PRO A 254 21.34 12.52 -9.83
CA PRO A 254 21.50 13.08 -11.17
C PRO A 254 20.67 12.35 -12.23
N GLU A 255 20.40 11.05 -12.05
CA GLU A 255 19.70 10.19 -12.99
C GLU A 255 18.23 9.96 -12.66
N TYR A 256 17.86 9.91 -11.37
CA TYR A 256 16.52 9.60 -10.90
C TYR A 256 15.86 10.76 -10.16
N GLU A 257 14.55 10.89 -10.28
CA GLU A 257 13.75 11.74 -9.39
C GLU A 257 13.73 11.17 -7.97
N GLY A 258 13.33 12.00 -7.00
CA GLY A 258 13.03 11.50 -5.66
C GLY A 258 11.65 10.84 -5.63
N ALA A 259 11.50 9.78 -4.83
CA ALA A 259 10.23 9.14 -4.55
C ALA A 259 9.95 9.11 -3.05
N ARG A 260 8.67 8.96 -2.68
CA ARG A 260 8.25 8.88 -1.28
C ARG A 260 7.08 7.93 -1.14
N GLU A 261 7.16 7.10 -0.09
CA GLU A 261 6.11 6.22 0.37
C GLU A 261 5.91 6.35 1.88
N VAL A 262 4.77 5.88 2.35
CA VAL A 262 4.43 5.85 3.77
C VAL A 262 4.08 4.43 4.15
N VAL A 263 4.67 3.97 5.25
CA VAL A 263 4.35 2.69 5.89
C VAL A 263 3.65 2.98 7.21
N GLU A 264 2.44 2.47 7.37
CA GLU A 264 1.72 2.53 8.63
C GLU A 264 2.29 1.48 9.58
N LEU A 265 2.83 1.91 10.72
CA LEU A 265 3.33 1.04 11.78
C LEU A 265 2.37 1.08 12.96
N LYS A 266 1.78 -0.06 13.26
CA LYS A 266 0.96 -0.30 14.44
C LYS A 266 1.74 -1.09 15.48
N VAL A 267 1.82 -0.58 16.70
CA VAL A 267 2.49 -1.26 17.82
C VAL A 267 1.49 -1.61 18.90
N LEU A 268 1.36 -2.90 19.17
CA LEU A 268 0.45 -3.45 20.17
C LEU A 268 1.19 -3.61 21.50
N ASP A 269 0.58 -3.15 22.61
CA ASP A 269 1.12 -3.39 23.94
C ASP A 269 1.03 -4.88 24.29
N SER A 270 2.15 -5.51 24.44
CA SER A 270 2.19 -6.92 24.82
C SER A 270 3.35 -7.22 25.77
N ASN A 271 3.00 -7.95 26.80
CA ASN A 271 3.96 -8.54 27.74
C ASN A 271 3.78 -10.07 27.73
N PRO A 272 4.50 -10.81 26.88
CA PRO A 272 4.31 -12.23 26.69
C PRO A 272 4.55 -13.02 27.98
N VAL A 273 3.53 -13.76 28.40
CA VAL A 273 3.56 -14.60 29.59
C VAL A 273 3.25 -16.05 29.27
N SER A 274 3.56 -16.98 30.19
CA SER A 274 3.07 -18.36 30.07
C SER A 274 1.55 -18.37 30.10
N ALA A 275 0.91 -18.99 29.10
CA ALA A 275 -0.53 -19.00 28.94
C ALA A 275 -1.26 -19.68 30.11
N GLY A 276 -0.67 -20.70 30.73
CA GLY A 276 -1.33 -21.50 31.76
C GLY A 276 -1.59 -20.71 33.05
N GLY A 277 -2.85 -20.31 33.27
CA GLY A 277 -3.28 -19.63 34.50
C GLY A 277 -3.21 -18.11 34.48
N ALA A 278 -2.67 -17.49 33.45
CA ALA A 278 -2.70 -16.04 33.24
C ALA A 278 -4.14 -15.54 33.03
N SER A 279 -4.37 -14.26 33.36
CA SER A 279 -5.59 -13.54 32.98
C SER A 279 -5.43 -12.92 31.59
N ALA A 280 -6.53 -12.79 30.86
CA ALA A 280 -6.54 -12.08 29.60
C ALA A 280 -6.13 -10.60 29.80
N HIS A 281 -5.30 -10.10 28.89
CA HIS A 281 -4.86 -8.71 28.83
C HIS A 281 -5.22 -8.15 27.45
N ILE A 282 -6.02 -7.08 27.46
CA ILE A 282 -6.47 -6.45 26.22
C ILE A 282 -5.33 -5.58 25.67
N ILE A 283 -4.90 -5.90 24.46
CA ILE A 283 -3.83 -5.18 23.74
C ILE A 283 -4.33 -4.35 22.57
N TYR A 284 -5.57 -4.57 22.14
CA TYR A 284 -6.21 -3.84 21.06
C TYR A 284 -7.72 -4.00 21.10
N HIS A 285 -8.42 -3.02 20.51
CA HIS A 285 -9.86 -3.06 20.36
C HIS A 285 -10.26 -2.92 18.90
N LEU A 286 -11.12 -3.82 18.41
CA LEU A 286 -11.67 -3.83 17.06
C LEU A 286 -13.14 -3.45 17.09
N ASP A 287 -13.50 -2.57 16.18
CA ASP A 287 -14.87 -2.12 15.91
C ASP A 287 -15.07 -1.83 14.41
N SER A 288 -16.21 -1.28 14.05
CA SER A 288 -16.51 -0.92 12.66
C SER A 288 -15.70 0.25 12.10
N ASP A 289 -15.01 1.01 12.96
CA ASP A 289 -14.24 2.19 12.53
C ASP A 289 -12.82 1.81 12.09
N ASN A 290 -12.31 0.67 12.60
CA ASN A 290 -10.98 0.16 12.28
C ASN A 290 -10.99 -1.20 11.55
N CYS A 291 -12.16 -1.63 11.07
CA CYS A 291 -12.35 -2.81 10.24
C CYS A 291 -13.10 -2.47 8.96
N GLU A 292 -12.82 -3.20 7.90
CA GLU A 292 -13.49 -3.09 6.60
C GLU A 292 -14.30 -4.35 6.30
N VAL A 293 -15.53 -4.20 5.78
CA VAL A 293 -16.30 -5.34 5.26
C VAL A 293 -15.75 -5.75 3.90
N VAL A 294 -15.05 -6.87 3.84
CA VAL A 294 -14.51 -7.40 2.58
C VAL A 294 -15.48 -8.36 1.89
N LYS A 295 -16.35 -9.03 2.65
CA LYS A 295 -17.38 -9.90 2.09
C LYS A 295 -18.68 -9.80 2.87
N ARG A 296 -19.76 -9.62 2.13
CA ARG A 296 -21.13 -9.70 2.65
C ARG A 296 -21.75 -11.02 2.19
N ILE A 297 -22.12 -11.86 3.14
CA ILE A 297 -22.65 -13.19 2.88
C ILE A 297 -24.17 -13.16 3.08
N THR A 298 -24.93 -13.36 2.00
CA THR A 298 -26.38 -13.37 2.02
C THR A 298 -26.93 -14.69 1.50
N GLY A 299 -28.10 -15.11 2.00
CA GLY A 299 -28.87 -16.16 1.36
C GLY A 299 -28.32 -17.58 1.53
N ALA A 300 -27.83 -17.92 2.71
CA ALA A 300 -27.56 -19.32 3.06
C ALA A 300 -28.83 -20.20 3.11
N GLY A 301 -30.00 -19.61 2.84
CA GLY A 301 -31.28 -20.31 2.67
C GLY A 301 -31.77 -21.00 3.93
N GLY A 302 -32.35 -20.27 4.86
CA GLY A 302 -32.90 -20.76 6.13
C GLY A 302 -32.12 -20.21 7.34
N ALA A 303 -32.59 -20.47 8.54
CA ALA A 303 -31.92 -20.04 9.77
C ALA A 303 -30.65 -20.86 10.02
N VAL A 304 -29.57 -20.50 9.35
CA VAL A 304 -28.28 -21.18 9.46
C VAL A 304 -27.27 -20.15 9.99
N ILE A 305 -26.64 -20.53 11.08
CA ILE A 305 -25.61 -19.71 11.74
C ILE A 305 -24.27 -20.11 11.15
N PRO A 306 -23.42 -19.19 10.68
CA PRO A 306 -22.05 -19.48 10.30
C PRO A 306 -21.29 -19.93 11.55
N GLN A 307 -20.43 -20.91 11.42
CA GLN A 307 -19.73 -21.51 12.56
C GLN A 307 -18.25 -21.67 12.35
N GLY A 308 -17.77 -21.45 11.14
CA GLY A 308 -16.36 -21.54 10.83
C GLY A 308 -16.03 -21.04 9.45
N LEU A 309 -14.83 -20.53 9.30
CA LEU A 309 -14.32 -19.91 8.08
C LEU A 309 -13.02 -20.60 7.66
N ALA A 310 -12.96 -21.01 6.41
CA ALA A 310 -11.73 -21.44 5.76
C ALA A 310 -11.39 -20.53 4.59
N TYR A 311 -10.12 -20.47 4.24
CA TYR A 311 -9.60 -19.64 3.16
C TYR A 311 -8.62 -20.43 2.30
N THR A 312 -8.86 -20.47 0.98
CA THR A 312 -8.02 -21.22 0.03
C THR A 312 -6.97 -20.35 -0.66
N GLY A 313 -7.07 -19.05 -0.54
CA GLY A 313 -6.29 -18.05 -1.27
C GLY A 313 -7.12 -17.32 -2.33
N ASP A 314 -8.10 -17.99 -2.93
CA ASP A 314 -9.02 -17.46 -3.93
C ASP A 314 -10.50 -17.55 -3.52
N LYS A 315 -10.80 -18.34 -2.48
CA LYS A 315 -12.16 -18.55 -1.98
C LYS A 315 -12.25 -18.51 -0.46
N TYR A 316 -13.35 -17.95 0.03
CA TYR A 316 -13.83 -18.16 1.37
C TYR A 316 -14.75 -19.39 1.39
N ILE A 317 -14.58 -20.27 2.36
CA ILE A 317 -15.45 -21.41 2.56
C ILE A 317 -16.04 -21.32 3.96
N VAL A 318 -17.36 -21.19 4.05
CA VAL A 318 -18.08 -21.04 5.32
C VAL A 318 -18.89 -22.29 5.62
N ALA A 319 -18.69 -22.84 6.81
CA ALA A 319 -19.49 -23.93 7.33
C ALA A 319 -20.65 -23.38 8.18
N TYR A 320 -21.88 -23.82 7.85
CA TYR A 320 -23.09 -23.42 8.55
C TYR A 320 -23.60 -24.54 9.42
N GLY A 321 -23.85 -24.21 10.68
CA GLY A 321 -24.43 -25.09 11.66
C GLY A 321 -25.92 -24.89 11.90
N MET A 322 -26.48 -25.55 12.94
CA MET A 322 -27.86 -25.39 13.43
C MET A 322 -28.96 -25.69 12.40
N GLY A 323 -28.62 -26.23 11.25
CA GLY A 323 -29.55 -26.67 10.21
C GLY A 323 -29.44 -28.17 9.94
N SER A 324 -30.50 -28.76 9.45
CA SER A 324 -30.46 -30.13 8.92
C SER A 324 -30.95 -30.09 7.48
N PRO A 325 -30.08 -30.35 6.49
CA PRO A 325 -28.64 -30.68 6.61
C PRO A 325 -27.73 -29.44 6.84
N ASN A 326 -26.54 -29.66 7.40
CA ASN A 326 -25.48 -28.66 7.43
C ASN A 326 -25.09 -28.26 6.01
N ARG A 327 -24.61 -27.04 5.84
CA ARG A 327 -24.17 -26.49 4.55
C ARG A 327 -22.73 -26.01 4.61
N ILE A 328 -22.01 -26.27 3.53
CA ILE A 328 -20.73 -25.65 3.25
C ILE A 328 -20.96 -24.81 2.01
N ILE A 329 -20.59 -23.53 2.08
CA ILE A 329 -20.77 -22.59 0.98
C ILE A 329 -19.41 -21.95 0.71
N SER A 330 -18.93 -22.05 -0.51
CA SER A 330 -17.76 -21.32 -0.96
C SER A 330 -18.17 -20.05 -1.72
N PHE A 331 -17.41 -19.02 -1.52
CA PHE A 331 -17.57 -17.70 -2.15
C PHE A 331 -16.24 -17.31 -2.76
N ASP A 332 -16.24 -16.79 -3.97
CA ASP A 332 -15.03 -16.20 -4.53
C ASP A 332 -14.62 -14.98 -3.69
N VAL A 333 -13.31 -14.78 -3.49
CA VAL A 333 -12.79 -13.58 -2.80
C VAL A 333 -13.21 -12.33 -3.58
N ASP A 334 -12.98 -12.37 -4.90
CA ASP A 334 -13.38 -11.31 -5.82
C ASP A 334 -14.69 -11.68 -6.51
N GLY A 335 -15.67 -10.78 -6.47
CA GLY A 335 -16.95 -10.96 -7.17
C GLY A 335 -18.03 -11.72 -6.37
N ASP A 336 -19.05 -12.19 -7.07
CA ASP A 336 -20.29 -12.75 -6.48
C ASP A 336 -20.43 -14.27 -6.67
N GLY A 337 -19.37 -14.94 -7.12
CA GLY A 337 -19.37 -16.41 -7.31
C GLY A 337 -19.68 -17.14 -6.01
N LYS A 338 -20.60 -18.11 -6.08
CA LYS A 338 -21.07 -18.86 -4.93
C LYS A 338 -21.40 -20.29 -5.31
N ASP A 339 -20.77 -21.23 -4.62
CA ASP A 339 -21.05 -22.66 -4.71
C ASP A 339 -21.60 -23.20 -3.39
N VAL A 340 -22.70 -23.87 -3.42
CA VAL A 340 -23.31 -24.49 -2.24
C VAL A 340 -23.11 -26.01 -2.28
N SER A 341 -22.43 -26.53 -1.27
CA SER A 341 -22.36 -27.98 -1.04
C SER A 341 -23.13 -28.37 0.23
N VAL A 342 -23.83 -29.48 0.15
CA VAL A 342 -24.51 -30.05 1.30
C VAL A 342 -23.77 -31.34 1.69
N PRO A 343 -23.11 -31.38 2.85
CA PRO A 343 -22.42 -32.58 3.29
C PRO A 343 -23.36 -33.77 3.39
N LYS A 344 -22.91 -34.93 2.93
CA LYS A 344 -23.67 -36.19 3.05
C LYS A 344 -23.77 -36.71 4.50
N VAL A 345 -22.87 -36.22 5.35
CA VAL A 345 -22.81 -36.57 6.77
C VAL A 345 -23.24 -35.37 7.58
N SER A 346 -24.20 -35.55 8.48
CA SER A 346 -24.54 -34.48 9.43
C SER A 346 -23.33 -34.19 10.30
N MET A 347 -22.80 -32.99 10.18
CA MET A 347 -21.70 -32.50 11.02
C MET A 347 -22.20 -32.03 12.39
N GLY A 348 -23.51 -32.02 12.61
CA GLY A 348 -24.13 -31.53 13.84
C GLY A 348 -23.96 -30.02 13.98
N HIS A 349 -23.42 -29.61 15.11
CA HIS A 349 -23.01 -28.21 15.35
C HIS A 349 -21.51 -28.10 15.06
N PRO A 350 -21.10 -27.68 13.84
CA PRO A 350 -19.69 -27.51 13.49
C PRO A 350 -19.16 -26.26 14.21
N ASN A 351 -18.38 -26.43 15.27
CA ASN A 351 -17.84 -25.32 16.05
C ASN A 351 -16.59 -24.67 15.42
N GLY A 352 -16.03 -25.31 14.39
CA GLY A 352 -14.85 -24.78 13.71
C GLY A 352 -14.65 -25.45 12.37
N PHE A 353 -14.08 -24.70 11.44
CA PHE A 353 -13.88 -25.14 10.08
C PHE A 353 -12.65 -24.51 9.45
N THR A 354 -11.81 -25.29 8.79
CA THR A 354 -10.63 -24.78 8.12
C THR A 354 -10.30 -25.58 6.85
N TYR A 355 -9.42 -25.04 6.02
CA TYR A 355 -8.89 -25.69 4.81
C TYR A 355 -7.37 -25.78 4.88
N ALA A 356 -6.83 -26.98 4.69
CA ALA A 356 -5.40 -27.22 4.62
C ALA A 356 -4.94 -27.35 3.17
N ASN A 357 -4.22 -26.35 2.67
CA ASN A 357 -3.69 -26.33 1.31
C ASN A 357 -2.73 -27.50 1.03
N GLU A 358 -2.04 -28.01 2.06
CA GLU A 358 -1.08 -29.09 1.95
C GLU A 358 -1.68 -30.37 1.36
N ASN A 359 -2.93 -30.66 1.71
CA ASN A 359 -3.59 -31.89 1.27
C ASN A 359 -4.95 -31.67 0.61
N GLY A 360 -5.35 -30.40 0.38
CA GLY A 360 -6.59 -30.06 -0.31
C GLY A 360 -7.86 -30.40 0.48
N ARG A 361 -7.79 -30.52 1.82
CA ARG A 361 -8.91 -30.96 2.66
C ARG A 361 -9.42 -29.86 3.57
N CYS A 362 -10.74 -29.81 3.69
CA CYS A 362 -11.39 -29.11 4.77
C CYS A 362 -11.43 -29.99 6.04
N TYR A 363 -11.29 -29.36 7.18
CA TYR A 363 -11.42 -29.96 8.50
C TYR A 363 -12.51 -29.26 9.29
N CYS A 364 -13.33 -30.05 9.98
CA CYS A 364 -14.41 -29.56 10.81
C CYS A 364 -14.41 -30.27 12.15
N VAL A 365 -14.57 -29.56 13.23
CA VAL A 365 -14.75 -30.12 14.57
C VAL A 365 -16.17 -29.91 15.04
N ARG A 366 -16.67 -30.91 15.79
CA ARG A 366 -18.00 -30.95 16.31
C ARG A 366 -17.95 -30.96 17.84
N GLY A 367 -17.96 -29.81 18.44
CA GLY A 367 -17.92 -29.61 19.88
C GLY A 367 -17.16 -30.67 20.69
N TRP A 368 -16.33 -30.36 21.59
CA TRP A 368 -15.67 -31.17 22.64
C TRP A 368 -15.26 -32.62 22.30
N THR A 369 -14.98 -32.95 21.05
CA THR A 369 -14.55 -34.31 20.65
C THR A 369 -13.10 -34.29 20.17
N SER A 370 -12.42 -35.44 20.26
CA SER A 370 -11.09 -35.62 19.65
C SER A 370 -11.16 -36.05 18.19
N LYS A 371 -12.31 -35.90 17.55
CA LYS A 371 -12.54 -36.30 16.17
C LYS A 371 -12.73 -35.06 15.29
N ALA A 372 -11.89 -34.91 14.27
CA ALA A 372 -12.10 -33.95 13.20
C ALA A 372 -12.69 -34.66 11.97
N TYR A 373 -13.78 -34.12 11.45
CA TYR A 373 -14.37 -34.56 10.19
C TYR A 373 -13.60 -33.90 9.04
N THR A 374 -13.43 -34.65 7.95
CA THR A 374 -12.74 -34.16 6.76
C THR A 374 -13.67 -34.14 5.56
N TYR A 375 -13.50 -33.12 4.73
CA TYR A 375 -14.16 -32.99 3.43
C TYR A 375 -13.14 -32.62 2.38
N GLU A 376 -13.09 -33.35 1.29
CA GLU A 376 -12.23 -33.08 0.15
C GLU A 376 -13.07 -32.54 -1.01
N PRO A 377 -13.00 -31.23 -1.31
CA PRO A 377 -13.85 -30.62 -2.33
C PRO A 377 -13.63 -31.19 -3.74
N SER A 378 -12.40 -31.54 -4.11
CA SER A 378 -12.05 -32.04 -5.44
C SER A 378 -12.70 -33.40 -5.76
N SER A 379 -12.86 -34.29 -4.77
CA SER A 379 -13.43 -35.63 -4.92
C SER A 379 -14.82 -35.77 -4.29
N ASN A 380 -15.31 -34.70 -3.66
CA ASN A 380 -16.54 -34.72 -2.86
C ASN A 380 -16.57 -35.90 -1.85
N SER A 381 -15.42 -36.20 -1.26
CA SER A 381 -15.27 -37.31 -0.31
C SER A 381 -15.26 -36.80 1.13
N TYR A 382 -15.79 -37.64 2.02
CA TYR A 382 -15.92 -37.37 3.45
C TYR A 382 -15.18 -38.41 4.25
N GLY A 383 -14.56 -37.98 5.34
CA GLY A 383 -13.84 -38.87 6.25
C GLY A 383 -13.74 -38.28 7.64
N SER A 384 -12.86 -38.84 8.42
CA SER A 384 -12.53 -38.28 9.74
C SER A 384 -11.16 -38.73 10.19
N VAL A 385 -10.56 -37.94 11.05
CA VAL A 385 -9.28 -38.23 11.72
C VAL A 385 -9.47 -38.11 13.23
N ASN A 386 -8.73 -38.92 13.99
CA ASN A 386 -8.70 -38.82 15.44
C ASN A 386 -7.51 -37.96 15.85
N LEU A 387 -7.78 -36.95 16.68
CA LEU A 387 -6.78 -36.08 17.29
C LEU A 387 -6.50 -36.56 18.72
N SER A 388 -5.30 -36.26 19.23
CA SER A 388 -4.90 -36.68 20.58
C SER A 388 -5.68 -35.99 21.70
N TYR A 389 -6.26 -34.81 21.41
CA TYR A 389 -6.99 -33.99 22.39
C TYR A 389 -8.34 -33.56 21.86
N GLY A 390 -9.29 -33.42 22.77
CA GLY A 390 -10.61 -32.87 22.48
C GLY A 390 -10.51 -31.38 22.16
N CYS A 391 -11.26 -30.93 21.16
CA CYS A 391 -11.23 -29.56 20.66
C CYS A 391 -12.64 -29.02 20.37
N SER A 392 -12.78 -27.73 20.35
CA SER A 392 -14.01 -27.01 19.98
C SER A 392 -13.83 -26.10 18.76
N GLY A 393 -12.60 -25.75 18.39
CA GLY A 393 -12.27 -25.02 17.19
C GLY A 393 -11.10 -25.64 16.44
N ILE A 394 -10.95 -25.34 15.14
CA ILE A 394 -9.92 -25.88 14.28
C ILE A 394 -9.50 -24.87 13.23
N GLY A 395 -8.21 -24.59 13.10
CA GLY A 395 -7.61 -23.68 12.15
C GLY A 395 -6.40 -24.28 11.44
N TYR A 396 -5.94 -23.66 10.40
CA TYR A 396 -4.75 -24.08 9.66
C TYR A 396 -3.79 -22.92 9.43
N ASP A 397 -2.53 -23.13 9.82
CA ASP A 397 -1.43 -22.21 9.54
C ASP A 397 -0.79 -22.60 8.21
N ARG A 398 -0.99 -21.75 7.18
CA ARG A 398 -0.50 -21.99 5.83
C ARG A 398 1.04 -21.87 5.72
N LYS A 399 1.68 -21.04 6.57
CA LYS A 399 3.13 -20.88 6.58
C LYS A 399 3.83 -22.02 7.29
N GLU A 400 3.37 -22.36 8.49
CA GLU A 400 3.93 -23.45 9.30
C GLU A 400 3.44 -24.84 8.86
N LYS A 401 2.38 -24.92 8.02
CA LYS A 401 1.71 -26.16 7.59
C LYS A 401 1.22 -27.00 8.75
N LEU A 402 0.65 -26.36 9.75
CA LEU A 402 0.15 -26.98 10.97
C LEU A 402 -1.36 -26.84 11.10
N LEU A 403 -1.99 -27.89 11.60
CA LEU A 403 -3.39 -27.88 11.97
C LEU A 403 -3.46 -27.46 13.45
N TYR A 404 -4.15 -26.37 13.73
CA TYR A 404 -4.37 -25.85 15.07
C TYR A 404 -5.74 -26.25 15.60
N THR A 405 -5.81 -26.54 16.90
CA THR A 405 -7.08 -26.77 17.58
C THR A 405 -7.09 -26.04 18.91
N CYS A 406 -8.27 -25.56 19.28
CA CYS A 406 -8.48 -24.93 20.57
C CYS A 406 -9.54 -25.65 21.41
N SER A 407 -9.40 -25.51 22.72
CA SER A 407 -10.38 -25.98 23.70
C SER A 407 -10.48 -24.94 24.84
N ARG A 408 -11.27 -25.27 25.86
CA ARG A 408 -11.33 -24.44 27.09
C ARG A 408 -10.05 -24.49 27.93
N THR A 409 -9.17 -25.46 27.68
CA THR A 409 -8.01 -25.72 28.55
C THR A 409 -6.68 -25.74 27.83
N ALA A 410 -6.68 -25.91 26.52
CA ALA A 410 -5.46 -26.04 25.75
C ALA A 410 -5.62 -25.59 24.31
N MET A 411 -4.51 -25.12 23.77
CA MET A 411 -4.22 -24.89 22.36
C MET A 411 -3.24 -25.98 21.91
N VAL A 412 -3.48 -26.57 20.75
CA VAL A 412 -2.66 -27.69 20.25
C VAL A 412 -2.38 -27.51 18.76
N ALA A 413 -1.13 -27.69 18.35
CA ALA A 413 -0.69 -27.73 16.97
C ALA A 413 -0.31 -29.14 16.56
N TYR A 414 -0.85 -29.60 15.43
CA TYR A 414 -0.62 -30.93 14.88
C TYR A 414 0.11 -30.86 13.55
N ASN A 415 1.03 -31.78 13.34
CA ASN A 415 1.67 -31.99 12.05
C ASN A 415 0.81 -32.94 11.21
N ILE A 416 0.20 -32.44 10.14
CA ILE A 416 -0.66 -33.22 9.24
C ILE A 416 0.15 -34.31 8.52
N SER A 417 1.35 -33.96 8.05
CA SER A 417 2.21 -34.88 7.29
C SER A 417 2.81 -36.02 8.13
N ASP A 418 2.78 -35.86 9.46
CA ASP A 418 3.27 -36.86 10.42
C ASP A 418 2.10 -37.48 11.22
N GLY A 419 1.05 -37.85 10.52
CA GLY A 419 -0.08 -38.58 11.11
C GLY A 419 -0.82 -37.86 12.25
N TYR A 420 -0.83 -36.52 12.22
CA TYR A 420 -1.40 -35.67 13.26
C TYR A 420 -0.66 -35.77 14.60
N SER A 421 0.65 -35.94 14.59
CA SER A 421 1.47 -35.86 15.79
C SER A 421 1.41 -34.43 16.36
N VAL A 422 1.46 -34.33 17.69
CA VAL A 422 1.45 -33.04 18.39
C VAL A 422 2.82 -32.38 18.27
N LYS A 423 2.89 -31.21 17.65
CA LYS A 423 4.10 -30.40 17.55
C LYS A 423 4.24 -29.42 18.72
N TYR A 424 3.15 -28.72 19.04
CA TYR A 424 3.12 -27.73 20.13
C TYR A 424 1.85 -27.88 20.95
N ARG A 425 1.93 -27.52 22.24
CA ARG A 425 0.78 -27.45 23.12
C ARG A 425 1.02 -26.42 24.21
N CYS A 426 0.02 -25.55 24.46
CA CYS A 426 0.04 -24.63 25.60
C CYS A 426 -1.32 -24.59 26.31
N GLY A 427 -1.35 -23.98 27.49
CA GLY A 427 -2.59 -23.67 28.19
C GLY A 427 -3.32 -22.50 27.56
N VAL A 428 -4.44 -22.11 28.15
CA VAL A 428 -5.23 -20.94 27.75
C VAL A 428 -5.31 -19.92 28.87
N VAL A 429 -5.48 -18.66 28.53
CA VAL A 429 -5.72 -17.58 29.50
C VAL A 429 -7.17 -17.62 30.00
N LYS A 430 -7.39 -16.98 31.14
CA LYS A 430 -8.71 -16.83 31.76
C LYS A 430 -9.29 -15.47 31.45
N HIS A 431 -10.53 -15.46 31.02
CA HIS A 431 -11.34 -14.25 30.89
C HIS A 431 -12.19 -14.01 32.13
N SER A 432 -12.43 -12.75 32.46
CA SER A 432 -13.43 -12.38 33.45
C SER A 432 -14.82 -12.53 32.81
N GLY A 433 -15.71 -13.30 33.44
CA GLY A 433 -17.05 -13.54 32.94
C GLY A 433 -17.18 -14.83 32.12
N THR A 434 -18.35 -15.05 31.55
CA THR A 434 -18.64 -16.22 30.75
C THR A 434 -18.28 -15.96 29.30
N THR A 435 -17.38 -16.77 28.75
CA THR A 435 -17.02 -16.76 27.33
C THR A 435 -17.19 -18.17 26.74
N TYR A 436 -17.55 -18.21 25.47
CA TYR A 436 -17.65 -19.44 24.70
C TYR A 436 -16.55 -19.49 23.67
N THR A 437 -15.80 -20.59 23.66
CA THR A 437 -14.81 -20.81 22.60
C THR A 437 -15.56 -21.18 21.33
N GLN A 438 -15.43 -20.36 20.32
CA GLN A 438 -15.99 -20.57 18.99
C GLN A 438 -14.99 -21.35 18.14
N ASP A 439 -14.09 -20.71 17.46
CA ASP A 439 -13.14 -21.33 16.56
C ASP A 439 -11.70 -20.88 16.86
N CYS A 440 -10.78 -21.28 16.00
CA CYS A 440 -9.41 -20.77 16.00
C CYS A 440 -8.86 -20.69 14.57
N GLY A 441 -7.92 -19.78 14.37
CA GLY A 441 -7.10 -19.66 13.18
C GLY A 441 -5.62 -19.69 13.53
N GLY A 442 -4.78 -19.59 12.53
CA GLY A 442 -3.35 -19.47 12.77
C GLY A 442 -2.57 -19.05 11.55
N HIS A 443 -1.44 -18.35 11.80
CA HIS A 443 -0.54 -17.89 10.77
C HIS A 443 0.84 -17.59 11.33
N ALA A 444 1.89 -18.03 10.64
CA ALA A 444 3.28 -17.77 10.99
C ALA A 444 3.64 -18.11 12.45
N GLY A 445 3.11 -19.23 12.98
CA GLY A 445 3.34 -19.66 14.36
C GLY A 445 2.46 -18.97 15.41
N ILE A 446 1.69 -17.94 15.03
CA ILE A 446 0.69 -17.30 15.89
C ILE A 446 -0.65 -18.02 15.72
N MET A 447 -1.23 -18.43 16.82
CA MET A 447 -2.56 -19.02 16.86
C MET A 447 -3.56 -18.04 17.47
N PHE A 448 -4.72 -17.93 16.84
CA PHE A 448 -5.84 -17.09 17.26
C PHE A 448 -6.93 -17.98 17.86
N ARG A 449 -7.43 -17.64 19.01
CA ARG A 449 -8.57 -18.29 19.62
C ARG A 449 -9.74 -17.32 19.69
N CYS A 450 -10.81 -17.59 18.94
CA CYS A 450 -12.02 -16.78 18.92
C CYS A 450 -12.92 -17.17 20.10
N LEU A 451 -13.43 -16.16 20.79
CA LEU A 451 -14.30 -16.27 21.94
C LEU A 451 -15.48 -15.31 21.78
N SER A 452 -16.68 -15.83 21.97
CA SER A 452 -17.90 -15.03 22.03
C SER A 452 -18.32 -14.79 23.48
N GLY A 453 -18.84 -13.59 23.77
CA GLY A 453 -19.44 -13.24 25.05
C GLY A 453 -20.84 -13.84 25.27
N GLY A 454 -21.29 -14.72 24.38
CA GLY A 454 -22.55 -15.47 24.50
C GLY A 454 -23.82 -14.64 24.24
N SER A 455 -23.70 -13.41 23.77
CA SER A 455 -24.81 -12.61 23.28
C SER A 455 -24.43 -11.93 21.97
N LYS A 456 -25.41 -11.71 21.09
CA LYS A 456 -25.23 -11.06 19.80
C LYS A 456 -24.67 -9.61 19.89
N HIS A 457 -24.58 -9.07 21.09
CA HIS A 457 -24.10 -7.72 21.39
C HIS A 457 -23.12 -7.69 22.56
N GLY A 458 -22.56 -8.86 22.93
CA GLY A 458 -21.49 -8.94 23.93
C GLY A 458 -20.12 -8.70 23.31
N THR A 459 -19.18 -8.26 24.13
CA THR A 459 -17.79 -8.14 23.70
C THR A 459 -17.22 -9.53 23.38
N ASN A 460 -16.66 -9.65 22.19
CA ASN A 460 -15.95 -10.84 21.75
C ASN A 460 -14.45 -10.64 21.99
N TYR A 461 -13.71 -11.73 21.94
CA TYR A 461 -12.27 -11.70 22.18
C TYR A 461 -11.54 -12.60 21.19
N ILE A 462 -10.35 -12.22 20.81
CA ILE A 462 -9.41 -13.01 20.02
C ILE A 462 -8.09 -13.07 20.81
N ASP A 463 -7.82 -14.23 21.40
CA ASP A 463 -6.57 -14.44 22.14
C ASP A 463 -5.45 -14.86 21.19
N LEU A 464 -4.27 -14.25 21.33
CA LEU A 464 -3.10 -14.54 20.52
C LEU A 464 -2.07 -15.35 21.30
N TYR A 465 -1.60 -16.43 20.67
CA TYR A 465 -0.60 -17.32 21.24
C TYR A 465 0.54 -17.57 20.26
N HIS A 466 1.78 -17.44 20.71
CA HIS A 466 2.94 -17.90 19.97
C HIS A 466 3.17 -19.37 20.27
N MET A 467 2.74 -20.24 19.36
CA MET A 467 2.71 -21.70 19.58
C MET A 467 4.08 -22.32 19.78
N PRO A 468 5.16 -21.92 19.08
CA PRO A 468 6.49 -22.47 19.29
C PRO A 468 7.02 -22.28 20.72
N THR A 469 6.69 -21.18 21.39
CA THR A 469 7.13 -20.90 22.76
C THR A 469 6.06 -21.18 23.82
N GLY A 470 4.82 -21.41 23.40
CA GLY A 470 3.68 -21.59 24.29
C GLY A 470 3.29 -20.34 25.08
N ARG A 471 3.72 -19.15 24.62
CA ARG A 471 3.42 -17.87 25.28
C ARG A 471 2.11 -17.29 24.77
N TYR A 472 1.37 -16.69 25.68
CA TYR A 472 0.25 -15.83 25.39
C TYR A 472 0.78 -14.42 25.09
N LEU A 473 0.33 -13.82 23.99
CA LEU A 473 0.80 -12.52 23.50
C LEU A 473 -0.15 -11.37 23.86
N GLY A 474 -1.42 -11.66 24.05
CA GLY A 474 -2.44 -10.66 24.36
C GLY A 474 -3.82 -11.05 23.81
N THR A 475 -4.81 -10.25 24.15
CA THR A 475 -6.20 -10.40 23.70
C THR A 475 -6.64 -9.16 22.95
N ILE A 476 -7.20 -9.36 21.77
CA ILE A 476 -7.92 -8.35 21.03
C ILE A 476 -9.38 -8.42 21.46
N SER A 477 -9.95 -7.33 21.97
CA SER A 477 -11.39 -7.21 22.18
C SER A 477 -12.09 -6.78 20.89
N CYS A 478 -13.33 -7.23 20.68
CA CYS A 478 -14.02 -7.00 19.42
C CYS A 478 -15.50 -6.74 19.64
N ASP A 479 -15.99 -5.58 19.21
CA ASP A 479 -17.40 -5.16 19.26
C ASP A 479 -18.14 -5.37 17.93
N LEU A 480 -17.55 -6.09 16.98
CA LEU A 480 -18.28 -6.66 15.86
C LEU A 480 -19.36 -7.62 16.39
N SER A 481 -20.36 -7.97 15.58
CA SER A 481 -21.35 -8.97 15.95
C SER A 481 -20.69 -10.25 16.47
N GLU A 482 -21.42 -11.27 16.83
CA GLU A 482 -20.85 -12.52 17.35
C GLU A 482 -19.72 -13.05 16.46
N VAL A 483 -18.50 -13.06 16.99
CA VAL A 483 -17.31 -13.57 16.29
C VAL A 483 -17.33 -15.08 16.29
N GLU A 484 -17.36 -15.68 15.12
CA GLU A 484 -17.43 -17.13 14.94
C GLU A 484 -16.07 -17.74 14.59
N SER A 485 -15.31 -17.12 13.71
CA SER A 485 -14.04 -17.65 13.23
C SER A 485 -13.11 -16.54 12.73
N CYS A 486 -11.84 -16.85 12.53
CA CYS A 486 -10.87 -15.95 11.93
C CYS A 486 -9.88 -16.69 11.03
N ILE A 487 -9.41 -15.99 10.02
CA ILE A 487 -8.33 -16.43 9.10
C ILE A 487 -7.35 -15.30 8.87
N VAL A 488 -6.27 -15.58 8.15
CA VAL A 488 -5.37 -14.55 7.62
C VAL A 488 -5.39 -14.63 6.10
N ASP A 489 -5.59 -13.48 5.45
CA ASP A 489 -5.65 -13.38 3.99
C ASP A 489 -4.26 -13.56 3.31
N ASN A 490 -4.18 -13.33 2.00
CA ASN A 490 -2.93 -13.44 1.26
C ASN A 490 -1.96 -12.26 1.50
N ASP A 491 -2.50 -11.13 1.92
CA ASP A 491 -1.74 -9.92 2.23
C ASP A 491 -1.24 -9.90 3.69
N GLY A 492 -1.57 -10.94 4.45
CA GLY A 492 -1.17 -11.11 5.84
C GLY A 492 -2.09 -10.47 6.87
N PHE A 493 -3.28 -9.98 6.47
CA PHE A 493 -4.20 -9.34 7.39
C PHE A 493 -5.16 -10.34 8.06
N LEU A 494 -5.43 -10.10 9.34
CA LEU A 494 -6.44 -10.84 10.09
C LEU A 494 -7.84 -10.50 9.56
N GLU A 495 -8.60 -11.53 9.20
CA GLU A 495 -10.01 -11.42 8.83
C GLU A 495 -10.90 -12.22 9.77
N ILE A 496 -12.09 -11.69 10.04
CA ILE A 496 -13.01 -12.18 11.06
C ILE A 496 -14.37 -12.47 10.43
N LEU A 497 -14.87 -13.67 10.63
CA LEU A 497 -16.26 -14.02 10.34
C LEU A 497 -17.14 -13.64 11.54
N ALA A 498 -18.10 -12.76 11.31
CA ALA A 498 -19.06 -12.33 12.32
C ALA A 498 -20.50 -12.64 11.90
N ASN A 499 -21.23 -13.28 12.81
CA ASN A 499 -22.63 -13.62 12.69
C ASN A 499 -23.51 -12.43 13.08
N ASN A 500 -24.24 -11.88 12.13
CA ASN A 500 -25.13 -10.73 12.38
C ASN A 500 -26.61 -11.09 12.58
N SER A 501 -26.92 -12.36 12.75
CA SER A 501 -28.25 -12.87 13.16
C SER A 501 -29.47 -12.54 12.27
N SER A 502 -29.31 -11.74 11.24
CA SER A 502 -30.41 -11.23 10.42
C SER A 502 -30.44 -11.73 8.98
N SER A 503 -29.90 -12.90 8.68
CA SER A 503 -29.73 -13.47 7.33
C SER A 503 -28.53 -12.91 6.53
N THR A 504 -27.72 -12.06 7.14
CA THR A 504 -26.51 -11.51 6.51
C THR A 504 -25.36 -11.60 7.48
N ASP A 505 -24.32 -12.32 7.09
CA ASP A 505 -23.08 -12.44 7.82
C ASP A 505 -22.00 -11.62 7.13
N TYR A 506 -20.95 -11.26 7.84
CA TYR A 506 -19.87 -10.44 7.30
C TYR A 506 -18.52 -11.08 7.55
N ILE A 507 -17.63 -10.96 6.57
CA ILE A 507 -16.19 -11.11 6.77
C ILE A 507 -15.61 -9.71 6.82
N TRP A 508 -14.94 -9.43 7.94
CA TRP A 508 -14.31 -8.15 8.23
C TRP A 508 -12.80 -8.29 8.13
N LYS A 509 -12.16 -7.45 7.34
CA LYS A 509 -10.69 -7.29 7.30
C LYS A 509 -10.29 -6.26 8.34
N THR A 510 -9.35 -6.62 9.19
CA THR A 510 -8.79 -5.74 10.20
C THR A 510 -7.57 -5.00 9.66
N ASN A 511 -7.10 -4.00 10.40
CA ASN A 511 -5.84 -3.31 10.14
C ASN A 511 -4.61 -3.96 10.82
N ILE A 512 -4.74 -5.23 11.24
CA ILE A 512 -3.66 -6.00 11.89
C ILE A 512 -2.99 -6.89 10.84
N ASN A 513 -1.73 -6.58 10.51
CA ASN A 513 -0.91 -7.41 9.64
C ASN A 513 -0.16 -8.46 10.45
N VAL A 514 -0.63 -9.70 10.37
CA VAL A 514 -0.11 -10.84 11.13
C VAL A 514 1.23 -11.34 10.60
N ASP A 515 1.49 -11.20 9.30
CA ASP A 515 2.77 -11.57 8.71
C ASP A 515 3.93 -10.84 9.37
N THR A 516 3.76 -9.52 9.52
CA THR A 516 4.78 -8.68 10.13
C THR A 516 4.78 -8.77 11.66
N LEU A 517 3.63 -9.09 12.27
CA LEU A 517 3.50 -9.31 13.71
C LEU A 517 4.31 -10.53 14.18
N GLY A 518 4.31 -11.62 13.39
CA GLY A 518 5.01 -12.86 13.71
C GLY A 518 6.51 -12.84 13.46
N GLU A 519 7.01 -11.88 12.71
CA GLU A 519 8.43 -11.78 12.41
C GLU A 519 9.27 -11.43 13.63
N GLY A 520 10.21 -12.31 13.99
CA GLY A 520 11.15 -12.09 15.09
C GLY A 520 10.63 -12.43 16.48
N LEU A 521 9.51 -13.18 16.58
CA LEU A 521 9.00 -13.69 17.87
C LEU A 521 9.76 -14.91 18.37
#